data_2216bd1d691ea68bf4777888f2c7c225
#
_entry.id   2216bd1d691ea68bf4777888f2c7c225
#
_cell.length_a   1.000
_cell.length_b   1.000
_cell.length_c   1.000
_cell.angle_alpha   90.00
_cell.angle_beta   90.00
_cell.angle_gamma   90.00
#
_symmetry.space_group_name_H-M   'P 1'
#
loop_
_entity.id
_entity.type
_entity.pdbx_description
1 polymer ?
#
loop_
_entity_poly.entity_id
_entity_poly.type
_entity_poly.pdbx_seq_one_letter_code
_entity_poly.pdbx_strand_id
1 'polypeptide(L)'
;MKPIVLKNKDTEYTLEFNRESIVFAEMRGFKIEDVSDYPMTKIPELFFYAFRMHHKSVARDKTDKILEEMGGLPDGFVARLVELYTAPFDYLLEGEERKNSKWAVEM
;
A
#
# COMPACT_ATOMS: atom_id res chain seq x y z
N MET A 1 6.35 -2.73 10.56
CA MET A 1 6.22 -3.79 9.52
C MET A 1 7.19 -3.52 8.40
N LYS A 2 7.84 -4.54 7.92
CA LYS A 2 8.85 -4.39 6.86
C LYS A 2 8.20 -4.19 5.51
N PRO A 3 8.68 -3.24 4.71
CA PRO A 3 8.18 -3.06 3.35
C PRO A 3 8.56 -4.24 2.46
N ILE A 4 7.92 -4.30 1.30
CA ILE A 4 8.29 -5.26 0.26
C ILE A 4 9.31 -4.60 -0.64
N VAL A 5 10.37 -5.32 -1.00
CA VAL A 5 11.39 -4.81 -1.91
C VAL A 5 11.39 -5.67 -3.16
N LEU A 6 11.24 -5.02 -4.32
CA LEU A 6 11.33 -5.67 -5.63
C LEU A 6 12.66 -5.31 -6.25
N LYS A 7 13.38 -6.32 -6.73
CA LYS A 7 14.70 -6.10 -7.34
C LYS A 7 14.75 -6.71 -8.73
N ASN A 8 15.34 -5.97 -9.64
CA ASN A 8 15.61 -6.44 -11.00
C ASN A 8 16.93 -5.84 -11.46
N LYS A 9 18.01 -6.61 -11.41
CA LYS A 9 19.35 -6.16 -11.79
C LYS A 9 19.71 -4.84 -11.09
N ASP A 10 19.61 -3.73 -11.81
CA ASP A 10 20.02 -2.42 -11.30
C ASP A 10 18.88 -1.61 -10.69
N THR A 11 17.67 -2.16 -10.74
CA THR A 11 16.49 -1.42 -10.28
C THR A 11 15.95 -2.05 -9.01
N GLU A 12 15.59 -1.18 -8.05
CA GLU A 12 15.00 -1.63 -6.79
C GLU A 12 13.83 -0.72 -6.46
N TYR A 13 12.69 -1.33 -6.11
CA TYR A 13 11.51 -0.60 -5.66
C TYR A 13 11.13 -1.04 -4.27
N THR A 14 10.78 -0.08 -3.43
CA THR A 14 10.28 -0.34 -2.08
C THR A 14 8.79 -0.08 -2.07
N LEU A 15 8.01 -1.10 -1.73
CA LEU A 15 6.55 -1.01 -1.67
C LEU A 15 6.12 -0.88 -0.23
N GLU A 16 5.38 0.17 0.06
CA GLU A 16 4.94 0.48 1.41
C GLU A 16 3.79 1.47 1.33
N PHE A 17 3.05 1.62 2.43
CA PHE A 17 1.98 2.60 2.51
C PHE A 17 2.17 3.50 3.71
N ASN A 18 1.78 4.76 3.56
CA ASN A 18 1.64 5.69 4.66
C ASN A 18 0.31 6.41 4.47
N ARG A 19 -0.04 7.29 5.38
CA ARG A 19 -1.30 8.00 5.31
C ARG A 19 -1.45 8.76 3.99
N GLU A 20 -0.41 9.44 3.55
CA GLU A 20 -0.45 10.22 2.30
C GLU A 20 -0.74 9.33 1.09
N SER A 21 -0.08 8.18 0.98
CA SER A 21 -0.30 7.28 -0.15
C SER A 21 -1.70 6.65 -0.11
N ILE A 22 -2.22 6.38 1.08
CA ILE A 22 -3.57 5.84 1.23
C ILE A 22 -4.61 6.90 0.83
N VAL A 23 -4.43 8.15 1.27
CA VAL A 23 -5.32 9.24 0.85
C VAL A 23 -5.31 9.39 -0.66
N PHE A 24 -4.13 9.32 -1.28
CA PHE A 24 -4.01 9.37 -2.72
C PHE A 24 -4.85 8.29 -3.40
N ALA A 25 -4.81 7.06 -2.88
CA ALA A 25 -5.59 5.94 -3.42
C ALA A 25 -7.09 6.17 -3.21
N GLU A 26 -7.48 6.56 -2.01
CA GLU A 26 -8.89 6.79 -1.68
C GLU A 26 -9.51 7.88 -2.52
N MET A 27 -8.76 8.94 -2.79
CA MET A 27 -9.25 10.04 -3.61
C MET A 27 -9.47 9.64 -5.06
N ARG A 28 -8.89 8.51 -5.47
CA ARG A 28 -9.12 7.94 -6.79
C ARG A 28 -10.17 6.84 -6.78
N GLY A 29 -10.88 6.68 -5.65
CA GLY A 29 -11.97 5.72 -5.53
C GLY A 29 -11.55 4.32 -5.12
N PHE A 30 -10.29 4.12 -4.74
CA PHE A 30 -9.83 2.80 -4.33
C PHE A 30 -10.36 2.46 -2.93
N LYS A 31 -10.88 1.24 -2.79
CA LYS A 31 -11.36 0.72 -1.50
C LYS A 31 -10.71 -0.64 -1.27
N ILE A 32 -10.01 -0.77 -0.14
CA ILE A 32 -9.29 -2.01 0.14
C ILE A 32 -10.25 -3.21 0.29
N GLU A 33 -11.46 -2.98 0.77
CA GLU A 33 -12.43 -4.06 0.92
C GLU A 33 -12.88 -4.65 -0.42
N ASP A 34 -12.68 -3.95 -1.52
CA ASP A 34 -13.05 -4.45 -2.84
C ASP A 34 -12.05 -5.46 -3.41
N VAL A 35 -10.89 -5.60 -2.78
CA VAL A 35 -9.82 -6.46 -3.32
C VAL A 35 -10.26 -7.92 -3.42
N SER A 36 -10.96 -8.42 -2.41
CA SER A 36 -11.41 -9.82 -2.44
C SER A 36 -12.57 -10.06 -3.41
N ASP A 37 -13.41 -9.04 -3.64
CA ASP A 37 -14.57 -9.17 -4.51
C ASP A 37 -14.22 -8.96 -5.98
N TYR A 38 -13.24 -8.11 -6.27
CA TYR A 38 -12.87 -7.75 -7.64
C TYR A 38 -11.35 -7.85 -7.82
N PRO A 39 -10.78 -9.06 -7.63
CA PRO A 39 -9.31 -9.18 -7.61
C PRO A 39 -8.63 -8.80 -8.92
N MET A 40 -9.25 -9.09 -10.06
CA MET A 40 -8.62 -8.79 -11.36
C MET A 40 -8.43 -7.29 -11.58
N THR A 41 -9.30 -6.48 -11.00
CA THR A 41 -9.23 -5.02 -11.12
C THR A 41 -8.45 -4.42 -9.97
N LYS A 42 -8.70 -4.88 -8.74
CA LYS A 42 -8.21 -4.21 -7.55
C LYS A 42 -6.80 -4.61 -7.13
N ILE A 43 -6.36 -5.83 -7.45
CA ILE A 43 -4.99 -6.21 -7.13
C ILE A 43 -3.98 -5.38 -7.90
N PRO A 44 -4.13 -5.18 -9.23
CA PRO A 44 -3.21 -4.27 -9.93
C PRO A 44 -3.25 -2.85 -9.41
N GLU A 45 -4.42 -2.36 -8.96
CA GLU A 45 -4.52 -1.03 -8.35
C GLU A 45 -3.75 -0.98 -7.03
N LEU A 46 -3.97 -1.96 -6.16
CA LEU A 46 -3.27 -2.01 -4.88
C LEU A 46 -1.75 -2.05 -5.09
N PHE A 47 -1.31 -2.84 -6.04
CA PHE A 47 0.10 -2.94 -6.40
C PHE A 47 0.65 -1.58 -6.84
N PHE A 48 -0.07 -0.88 -7.70
CA PHE A 48 0.32 0.46 -8.14
C PHE A 48 0.43 1.43 -6.98
N TYR A 49 -0.59 1.48 -6.11
CA TYR A 49 -0.60 2.42 -5.00
C TYR A 49 0.52 2.14 -3.99
N ALA A 50 0.99 0.89 -3.92
CA ALA A 50 2.09 0.54 -3.03
C ALA A 50 3.42 1.18 -3.41
N PHE A 51 3.56 1.65 -4.66
CA PHE A 51 4.76 2.37 -5.10
C PHE A 51 4.76 3.83 -4.66
N ARG A 52 3.59 4.39 -4.38
CA ARG A 52 3.42 5.84 -4.21
C ARG A 52 4.32 6.44 -3.13
N MET A 53 4.45 5.77 -2.00
CA MET A 53 5.18 6.33 -0.86
C MET A 53 6.64 6.64 -1.20
N HIS A 54 7.31 5.75 -1.89
CA HIS A 54 8.74 5.87 -2.19
C HIS A 54 9.04 6.24 -3.65
N HIS A 55 8.09 6.05 -4.55
CA HIS A 55 8.32 6.19 -5.99
C HIS A 55 7.14 6.91 -6.64
N LYS A 56 6.99 8.20 -6.31
CA LYS A 56 5.83 8.98 -6.76
C LYS A 56 5.72 9.14 -8.26
N SER A 57 6.85 9.05 -8.97
CA SER A 57 6.85 9.24 -10.42
C SER A 57 6.54 7.98 -11.22
N VAL A 58 6.41 6.84 -10.56
CA VAL A 58 6.11 5.60 -11.28
C VAL A 58 4.63 5.59 -11.65
N ALA A 59 4.35 5.46 -12.96
CA ALA A 59 2.99 5.50 -13.48
C ALA A 59 2.34 4.12 -13.48
N ARG A 60 1.01 4.10 -13.61
CA ARG A 60 0.23 2.87 -13.60
C ARG A 60 0.66 1.89 -14.70
N ASP A 61 0.91 2.38 -15.90
CA ASP A 61 1.33 1.51 -17.00
C ASP A 61 2.66 0.83 -16.70
N LYS A 62 3.55 1.49 -15.98
CA LYS A 62 4.82 0.90 -15.58
C LYS A 62 4.61 -0.24 -14.57
N THR A 63 3.74 -0.03 -13.58
CA THR A 63 3.48 -1.09 -12.60
C THR A 63 2.74 -2.27 -13.21
N ASP A 64 1.84 -2.00 -14.17
CA ASP A 64 1.17 -3.08 -14.90
C ASP A 64 2.18 -3.91 -15.68
N LYS A 65 3.17 -3.25 -16.29
CA LYS A 65 4.22 -3.95 -17.01
C LYS A 65 5.08 -4.79 -16.08
N ILE A 66 5.38 -4.27 -14.89
CA ILE A 66 6.14 -5.03 -13.90
C ILE A 66 5.38 -6.30 -13.50
N LEU A 67 4.07 -6.18 -13.25
CA LEU A 67 3.24 -7.36 -12.94
C LEU A 67 3.32 -8.40 -14.05
N GLU A 68 3.23 -7.96 -15.29
CA GLU A 68 3.31 -8.84 -16.43
C GLU A 68 4.67 -9.53 -16.49
N GLU A 69 5.74 -8.77 -16.30
CA GLU A 69 7.09 -9.31 -16.30
C GLU A 69 7.36 -10.29 -15.17
N MET A 70 6.71 -10.08 -14.03
CA MET A 70 6.83 -11.01 -12.90
C MET A 70 6.11 -12.34 -13.15
N GLY A 71 5.17 -12.36 -14.10
CA GLY A 71 4.40 -13.57 -14.37
C GLY A 71 3.40 -13.89 -13.27
N GLY A 72 2.99 -12.89 -12.51
CA GLY A 72 2.07 -13.04 -11.38
C GLY A 72 2.77 -12.78 -10.05
N LEU A 73 1.98 -12.70 -9.01
CA LEU A 73 2.49 -12.41 -7.67
C LEU A 73 2.71 -13.71 -6.90
N PRO A 74 3.81 -13.83 -6.16
CA PRO A 74 4.05 -15.04 -5.37
C PRO A 74 3.05 -15.19 -4.23
N ASP A 75 2.94 -16.40 -3.71
CA ASP A 75 2.05 -16.69 -2.59
C ASP A 75 2.34 -15.75 -1.42
N GLY A 76 1.26 -15.22 -0.84
CA GLY A 76 1.38 -14.33 0.31
C GLY A 76 1.66 -12.88 -0.02
N PHE A 77 1.96 -12.57 -1.28
CA PHE A 77 2.29 -11.20 -1.67
C PHE A 77 1.10 -10.25 -1.50
N VAL A 78 -0.08 -10.67 -1.97
CA VAL A 78 -1.28 -9.84 -1.84
C VAL A 78 -1.65 -9.64 -0.38
N ALA A 79 -1.57 -10.71 0.41
CA ALA A 79 -1.85 -10.61 1.85
C ALA A 79 -0.90 -9.62 2.51
N ARG A 80 0.37 -9.63 2.11
CA ARG A 80 1.35 -8.69 2.64
C ARG A 80 1.05 -7.26 2.23
N LEU A 81 0.61 -7.05 0.98
CA LEU A 81 0.20 -5.72 0.52
C LEU A 81 -0.98 -5.20 1.35
N VAL A 82 -1.93 -6.07 1.64
CA VAL A 82 -3.09 -5.69 2.47
C VAL A 82 -2.62 -5.32 3.88
N GLU A 83 -1.73 -6.09 4.46
CA GLU A 83 -1.17 -5.77 5.77
C GLU A 83 -0.48 -4.40 5.77
N LEU A 84 0.33 -4.14 4.74
CA LEU A 84 1.02 -2.86 4.63
C LEU A 84 0.04 -1.70 4.46
N TYR A 85 -1.05 -1.94 3.74
CA TYR A 85 -2.09 -0.92 3.54
C TYR A 85 -2.82 -0.61 4.85
N THR A 86 -3.08 -1.62 5.67
CA THR A 86 -3.85 -1.43 6.90
C THR A 86 -3.02 -0.94 8.07
N ALA A 87 -1.71 -1.17 8.06
CA ALA A 87 -0.85 -0.79 9.18
C ALA A 87 -0.95 0.69 9.58
N PRO A 88 -0.99 1.67 8.65
CA PRO A 88 -1.11 3.07 9.05
C PRO A 88 -2.41 3.43 9.76
N PHE A 89 -3.45 2.61 9.63
CA PHE A 89 -4.72 2.88 10.32
C PHE A 89 -4.60 2.78 11.83
N ASP A 90 -3.64 2.02 12.32
CA ASP A 90 -3.42 1.90 13.76
C ASP A 90 -3.12 3.24 14.40
N TYR A 91 -2.47 4.14 13.67
CA TYR A 91 -2.18 5.48 14.16
C TYR A 91 -3.44 6.32 14.36
N LEU A 92 -4.48 6.02 13.61
CA LEU A 92 -5.70 6.80 13.67
C LEU A 92 -6.71 6.24 14.68
N LEU A 93 -6.69 4.92 14.88
CA LEU A 93 -7.78 4.25 15.57
C LEU A 93 -7.44 3.73 16.95
N GLU A 94 -6.14 3.57 17.26
CA GLU A 94 -5.71 3.05 18.56
C GLU A 94 -4.96 4.13 19.32
N GLY A 95 -5.63 4.69 20.33
CA GLY A 95 -5.12 5.85 21.05
C GLY A 95 -4.26 5.54 22.26
N GLU A 96 -4.30 4.30 22.78
CA GLU A 96 -3.56 3.98 24.01
C GLU A 96 -2.05 4.08 23.87
N GLU A 97 -1.55 4.05 22.67
CA GLU A 97 -0.11 4.19 22.44
C GLU A 97 0.36 5.65 22.43
N ARG A 98 -0.54 6.58 22.67
CA ARG A 98 -0.23 8.01 22.53
C ARG A 98 0.11 8.68 23.86
N LYS A 99 0.97 8.06 24.62
CA LYS A 99 1.37 8.59 25.91
C LYS A 99 2.09 9.93 25.80
N ASN A 100 2.71 10.19 24.66
CA ASN A 100 3.48 11.42 24.45
C ASN A 100 2.71 12.47 23.65
N SER A 101 1.42 12.28 23.46
CA SER A 101 0.62 13.24 22.73
C SER A 101 0.53 14.56 23.52
N LYS A 102 0.64 15.66 22.80
CA LYS A 102 0.47 17.01 23.37
C LYS A 102 -0.99 17.37 23.52
N TRP A 103 -1.88 16.54 23.00
CA TRP A 103 -3.31 16.83 22.97
C TRP A 103 -4.07 15.92 23.92
N ALA A 104 -4.85 16.52 24.79
CA ALA A 104 -5.77 15.77 25.65
C ALA A 104 -7.16 15.83 25.03
N VAL A 105 -7.87 14.71 25.10
CA VAL A 105 -9.24 14.63 24.60
C VAL A 105 -10.17 14.38 25.77
N GLU A 106 -11.16 15.26 25.91
CA GLU A 106 -12.21 15.09 26.94
C GLU A 106 -13.53 14.88 26.22
N MET A 107 -14.15 13.75 26.48
CA MET A 107 -15.43 13.41 25.90
C MET A 107 -16.43 13.02 26.99
#